data_d635e042b1f0aeca5652d4b6868a45b8
#
_entry.id   d635e042b1f0aeca5652d4b6868a45b8
#
_cell.length_a   1.000
_cell.length_b   1.000
_cell.length_c   1.000
_cell.angle_alpha   90.00
_cell.angle_beta   90.00
_cell.angle_gamma   90.00
#
_symmetry.space_group_name_H-M   'P 1'
#
loop_
_entity.id
_entity.type
_entity.pdbx_description
1 polymer ?
#
loop_
_entity_poly.entity_id
_entity_poly.type
_entity_poly.pdbx_seq_one_letter_code
_entity_poly.pdbx_strand_id
1 'polypeptide(L)'
;MSSRSFAAVVAFVLLAACTDAPGAQLPADSARNARSSAPDTLPRDSLARPRAPLVPTPDTLRGLYVNRWAAIGQKIYKLIDIAKRTEVNALVIDVKDDRGYLLYRSRVPLAREIGADAQNSDIMPMSHKRLRALLDTMRAHDIYPIARIVVVKDPMLADRKREWAIKRKSDGTPWLDKNGKPWLDPHQKGVWDYAVDLAIEAVDLGFSEVQFDYVRFPDEQRLVREAAFPLAAGRFRADVIAKQLADARKRLEPLGVPMTIDVFGLTTSDTTDMGIGQRWEAFIGQADVVLPMTYPSHYALGSYKIARPNANPYAVIDAALKDAKRRSEGIAGAAKVIPWYQDFTLGPPRYGVAQVRAQMQAGYDNGVPSWILWNPSSNYTVAALREKISADAIAPAESTTALPNQDSTKASAPPPPPPR
;
A
#
# COMPACT_ATOMS: atom_id res chain seq x y z
N MET A 1 27.10 28.02 -17.09
CA MET A 1 27.15 26.92 -16.08
C MET A 1 25.94 26.06 -16.32
N SER A 2 26.14 24.91 -16.92
CA SER A 2 25.08 24.05 -17.50
C SER A 2 24.63 23.04 -16.46
N SER A 3 23.37 23.11 -16.02
CA SER A 3 22.76 22.10 -15.17
C SER A 3 22.36 20.90 -16.03
N ARG A 4 23.10 19.79 -15.91
CA ARG A 4 22.73 18.52 -16.53
C ARG A 4 21.76 17.78 -15.60
N SER A 5 20.49 17.74 -16.00
CA SER A 5 19.48 16.85 -15.38
C SER A 5 19.84 15.39 -15.68
N PHE A 6 20.14 14.63 -14.65
CA PHE A 6 20.31 13.18 -14.74
C PHE A 6 18.92 12.51 -14.63
N ALA A 7 18.38 12.07 -15.73
CA ALA A 7 17.23 11.17 -15.75
C ALA A 7 17.73 9.73 -15.62
N ALA A 8 17.56 9.12 -14.47
CA ALA A 8 17.87 7.71 -14.24
C ALA A 8 16.70 6.83 -14.64
N VAL A 9 16.94 5.92 -15.58
CA VAL A 9 16.00 4.90 -16.05
C VAL A 9 16.02 3.74 -15.08
N VAL A 10 14.91 3.49 -14.39
CA VAL A 10 14.69 2.26 -13.63
C VAL A 10 14.01 1.23 -14.54
N ALA A 11 14.76 0.22 -14.96
CA ALA A 11 14.25 -0.90 -15.75
C ALA A 11 13.74 -2.00 -14.82
N PHE A 12 12.43 -2.29 -14.88
CA PHE A 12 11.85 -3.50 -14.29
C PHE A 12 12.03 -4.66 -15.28
N VAL A 13 12.77 -5.68 -14.87
CA VAL A 13 12.81 -6.98 -15.56
C VAL A 13 12.02 -7.98 -14.73
N LEU A 14 10.85 -8.37 -15.20
CA LEU A 14 10.17 -9.60 -14.78
C LEU A 14 9.98 -10.43 -16.05
N LEU A 15 10.76 -11.51 -16.18
CA LEU A 15 10.53 -12.56 -17.14
C LEU A 15 9.37 -13.46 -16.67
N ALA A 16 8.32 -13.55 -17.45
CA ALA A 16 7.42 -14.69 -17.45
C ALA A 16 7.07 -15.00 -18.90
N ALA A 17 7.55 -16.14 -19.37
CA ALA A 17 7.17 -16.70 -20.66
C ALA A 17 5.81 -17.40 -20.50
N CYS A 18 4.87 -17.14 -21.39
CA CYS A 18 3.73 -18.00 -21.67
C CYS A 18 3.44 -17.99 -23.16
N THR A 19 3.36 -19.21 -23.71
CA THR A 19 3.16 -19.58 -25.08
C THR A 19 1.72 -19.38 -25.54
N ASP A 20 1.55 -19.02 -26.81
CA ASP A 20 0.30 -18.78 -27.53
C ASP A 20 -0.44 -20.08 -27.91
N ALA A 21 -1.77 -19.99 -28.00
CA ALA A 21 -2.59 -20.83 -28.88
C ALA A 21 -3.80 -20.04 -29.42
N PRO A 22 -4.33 -20.33 -30.63
CA PRO A 22 -5.04 -19.37 -31.46
C PRO A 22 -6.57 -19.48 -31.46
N GLY A 23 -7.18 -18.34 -31.67
CA GLY A 23 -8.35 -18.05 -32.50
C GLY A 23 -9.71 -18.73 -32.31
N ALA A 24 -10.73 -17.91 -32.02
CA ALA A 24 -12.08 -18.10 -32.53
C ALA A 24 -12.77 -16.74 -32.72
N GLN A 25 -13.18 -16.46 -33.97
CA GLN A 25 -14.02 -15.34 -34.36
C GLN A 25 -15.48 -15.58 -33.99
N LEU A 26 -16.18 -14.54 -33.51
CA LEU A 26 -17.65 -14.48 -33.44
C LEU A 26 -18.14 -13.20 -34.15
N PRO A 27 -19.36 -13.22 -34.72
CA PRO A 27 -19.83 -12.25 -35.72
C PRO A 27 -20.38 -10.96 -35.13
N ALA A 28 -20.33 -9.90 -35.97
CA ALA A 28 -20.97 -8.61 -35.74
C ALA A 28 -22.49 -8.68 -35.89
N ASP A 29 -23.25 -8.06 -34.98
CA ASP A 29 -24.44 -7.32 -35.40
C ASP A 29 -24.97 -6.31 -34.38
N SER A 30 -25.48 -5.22 -34.96
CA SER A 30 -26.49 -4.26 -34.52
C SER A 30 -26.16 -3.19 -33.47
N ALA A 31 -25.93 -2.00 -34.04
CA ALA A 31 -26.10 -0.69 -33.41
C ALA A 31 -27.56 -0.45 -32.95
N ARG A 32 -27.74 -0.03 -31.68
CA ARG A 32 -28.84 0.88 -31.27
C ARG A 32 -28.62 1.48 -29.87
N ASN A 33 -28.84 2.81 -29.82
CA ASN A 33 -29.11 3.67 -28.69
C ASN A 33 -27.98 3.99 -27.70
N ALA A 34 -27.23 5.04 -28.02
CA ALA A 34 -26.55 5.86 -27.05
C ALA A 34 -27.57 6.63 -26.19
N ARG A 35 -27.87 6.11 -25.00
CA ARG A 35 -28.33 6.93 -23.87
C ARG A 35 -27.11 7.22 -23.02
N SER A 36 -26.75 8.49 -22.89
CA SER A 36 -25.83 9.01 -21.90
C SER A 36 -26.34 8.64 -20.52
N SER A 37 -25.82 7.52 -19.98
CA SER A 37 -26.04 7.16 -18.58
C SER A 37 -24.88 7.74 -17.76
N ALA A 38 -25.20 8.60 -16.81
CA ALA A 38 -24.30 8.93 -15.71
C ALA A 38 -23.74 7.62 -15.10
N PRO A 39 -22.48 7.61 -14.58
CA PRO A 39 -21.92 6.42 -13.96
C PRO A 39 -22.85 5.98 -12.82
N ASP A 40 -23.25 4.71 -12.89
CA ASP A 40 -24.10 4.05 -11.92
C ASP A 40 -23.28 3.84 -10.63
N THR A 41 -23.27 4.87 -9.78
CA THR A 41 -22.65 4.80 -8.44
C THR A 41 -23.52 3.90 -7.57
N LEU A 42 -22.90 3.14 -6.66
CA LEU A 42 -23.62 2.30 -5.68
C LEU A 42 -24.74 3.13 -5.01
N PRO A 43 -25.97 2.59 -4.92
CA PRO A 43 -27.08 3.29 -4.29
C PRO A 43 -26.73 3.68 -2.85
N ARG A 44 -27.20 4.85 -2.39
CA ARG A 44 -27.06 5.31 -0.99
C ARG A 44 -27.55 4.28 0.05
N ASP A 45 -28.42 3.36 -0.33
CA ASP A 45 -28.91 2.26 0.51
C ASP A 45 -27.82 1.25 0.94
N SER A 46 -26.64 1.21 0.28
CA SER A 46 -25.52 0.39 0.74
C SER A 46 -24.98 0.85 2.11
N LEU A 47 -25.18 2.14 2.44
CA LEU A 47 -24.78 2.71 3.74
C LEU A 47 -25.76 2.37 4.88
N ALA A 48 -26.96 1.86 4.57
CA ALA A 48 -27.99 1.52 5.55
C ALA A 48 -27.87 0.07 6.11
N ARG A 49 -26.94 -0.75 5.59
CA ARG A 49 -26.74 -2.12 6.08
C ARG A 49 -25.82 -2.14 7.29
N PRO A 50 -26.08 -3.04 8.28
CA PRO A 50 -25.13 -3.25 9.37
C PRO A 50 -23.76 -3.61 8.79
N ARG A 51 -22.76 -2.76 9.04
CA ARG A 51 -21.38 -3.03 8.64
C ARG A 51 -20.79 -4.13 9.52
N ALA A 52 -19.86 -4.89 8.96
CA ALA A 52 -19.05 -5.78 9.77
C ALA A 52 -18.27 -4.95 10.82
N PRO A 53 -18.07 -5.46 12.02
CA PRO A 53 -17.23 -4.79 13.03
C PRO A 53 -15.82 -4.56 12.48
N LEU A 54 -15.27 -3.37 12.74
CA LEU A 54 -13.93 -2.99 12.29
C LEU A 54 -12.90 -3.27 13.41
N VAL A 55 -11.66 -3.53 13.00
CA VAL A 55 -10.51 -3.53 13.92
C VAL A 55 -10.10 -2.07 14.14
N PRO A 56 -9.89 -1.60 15.39
CA PRO A 56 -9.38 -0.26 15.63
C PRO A 56 -8.03 -0.01 14.99
N THR A 57 -7.80 1.21 14.51
CA THR A 57 -6.49 1.60 13.96
C THR A 57 -5.41 1.50 15.04
N PRO A 58 -4.32 0.75 14.83
CA PRO A 58 -3.27 0.63 15.83
C PRO A 58 -2.45 1.93 15.93
N ASP A 59 -2.03 2.32 17.14
CA ASP A 59 -1.16 3.48 17.35
C ASP A 59 0.16 3.38 16.57
N THR A 60 0.71 2.18 16.52
CA THR A 60 1.89 1.83 15.72
C THR A 60 1.52 0.71 14.75
N LEU A 61 1.50 1.02 13.46
CA LEU A 61 1.15 0.09 12.41
C LEU A 61 2.39 -0.63 11.90
N ARG A 62 2.39 -1.97 11.93
CA ARG A 62 3.45 -2.83 11.40
C ARG A 62 2.84 -3.88 10.49
N GLY A 63 2.93 -3.64 9.19
CA GLY A 63 2.17 -4.36 8.19
C GLY A 63 2.99 -5.29 7.30
N LEU A 64 2.31 -6.30 6.73
CA LEU A 64 2.81 -7.12 5.64
C LEU A 64 1.87 -7.01 4.44
N TYR A 65 2.44 -6.86 3.24
CA TYR A 65 1.67 -6.91 2.01
C TYR A 65 1.27 -8.34 1.66
N VAL A 66 0.04 -8.50 1.19
CA VAL A 66 -0.55 -9.78 0.78
C VAL A 66 -1.12 -9.65 -0.62
N ASN A 67 -0.44 -10.22 -1.60
CA ASN A 67 -0.97 -10.25 -2.95
C ASN A 67 -2.25 -11.11 -3.04
N ARG A 68 -3.04 -10.91 -4.08
CA ARG A 68 -4.33 -11.58 -4.27
C ARG A 68 -4.24 -13.11 -4.20
N TRP A 69 -3.19 -13.72 -4.78
CA TRP A 69 -3.01 -15.20 -4.74
C TRP A 69 -2.72 -15.71 -3.34
N ALA A 70 -1.87 -14.98 -2.61
CA ALA A 70 -1.57 -15.31 -1.21
C ALA A 70 -2.85 -15.22 -0.35
N ALA A 71 -3.66 -14.20 -0.59
CA ALA A 71 -4.92 -13.98 0.13
C ALA A 71 -5.96 -15.08 -0.15
N ILE A 72 -6.11 -15.50 -1.42
CA ILE A 72 -7.05 -16.56 -1.80
C ILE A 72 -6.54 -17.95 -1.39
N GLY A 73 -5.23 -18.18 -1.42
CA GLY A 73 -4.59 -19.47 -1.13
C GLY A 73 -4.38 -19.73 0.36
N GLN A 74 -3.55 -20.74 0.64
CA GLN A 74 -3.19 -21.12 2.03
C GLN A 74 -2.16 -20.19 2.67
N LYS A 75 -1.48 -19.36 1.88
CA LYS A 75 -0.42 -18.48 2.37
C LYS A 75 -0.94 -17.45 3.37
N ILE A 76 -2.17 -16.97 3.22
CA ILE A 76 -2.79 -16.02 4.14
C ILE A 76 -2.76 -16.51 5.59
N TYR A 77 -3.01 -17.79 5.83
CA TYR A 77 -3.00 -18.37 7.18
C TYR A 77 -1.60 -18.40 7.79
N LYS A 78 -0.56 -18.60 6.95
CA LYS A 78 0.85 -18.47 7.40
C LYS A 78 1.19 -17.02 7.78
N LEU A 79 0.67 -16.04 7.03
CA LEU A 79 0.89 -14.62 7.33
C LEU A 79 0.14 -14.19 8.60
N ILE A 80 -1.07 -14.68 8.81
CA ILE A 80 -1.81 -14.51 10.07
C ILE A 80 -1.02 -15.12 11.24
N ASP A 81 -0.45 -16.32 11.07
CA ASP A 81 0.37 -16.96 12.10
C ASP A 81 1.65 -16.15 12.41
N ILE A 82 2.30 -15.56 11.40
CA ILE A 82 3.41 -14.63 11.61
C ILE A 82 2.94 -13.43 12.45
N ALA A 83 1.81 -12.80 12.09
CA ALA A 83 1.28 -11.66 12.83
C ALA A 83 0.90 -12.01 14.28
N LYS A 84 0.44 -13.24 14.54
CA LYS A 84 0.16 -13.71 15.90
C LYS A 84 1.39 -13.83 16.78
N ARG A 85 2.54 -14.18 16.20
CA ARG A 85 3.78 -14.49 16.92
C ARG A 85 4.80 -13.35 16.93
N THR A 86 4.58 -12.31 16.12
CA THR A 86 5.55 -11.22 15.96
C THR A 86 4.92 -9.84 16.20
N GLU A 87 5.75 -8.81 16.08
CA GLU A 87 5.34 -7.41 16.17
C GLU A 87 4.40 -6.95 15.05
N VAL A 88 4.12 -7.79 14.05
CA VAL A 88 3.19 -7.49 12.95
C VAL A 88 1.76 -7.45 13.48
N ASN A 89 1.03 -6.39 13.13
CA ASN A 89 -0.35 -6.18 13.56
C ASN A 89 -1.28 -5.75 12.41
N ALA A 90 -0.79 -5.73 11.17
CA ALA A 90 -1.59 -5.36 10.00
C ALA A 90 -1.27 -6.23 8.78
N LEU A 91 -2.27 -6.48 7.95
CA LEU A 91 -2.11 -7.09 6.63
C LEU A 91 -2.74 -6.19 5.56
N VAL A 92 -1.92 -5.78 4.59
CA VAL A 92 -2.35 -5.01 3.41
C VAL A 92 -2.68 -5.98 2.29
N ILE A 93 -3.96 -6.14 1.99
CA ILE A 93 -4.46 -7.19 1.10
C ILE A 93 -4.92 -6.57 -0.23
N ASP A 94 -4.43 -7.10 -1.35
CA ASP A 94 -4.92 -6.70 -2.68
C ASP A 94 -6.39 -7.06 -2.85
N VAL A 95 -7.26 -6.06 -2.73
CA VAL A 95 -8.67 -6.15 -3.11
C VAL A 95 -8.83 -6.05 -4.63
N LYS A 96 -8.06 -5.14 -5.26
CA LYS A 96 -7.91 -5.06 -6.73
C LYS A 96 -6.43 -4.98 -7.09
N ASP A 97 -5.95 -5.93 -7.90
CA ASP A 97 -4.55 -5.96 -8.36
C ASP A 97 -4.32 -5.04 -9.59
N ASP A 98 -3.06 -4.91 -10.03
CA ASP A 98 -2.62 -4.06 -11.14
C ASP A 98 -2.93 -4.62 -12.55
N ARG A 99 -3.67 -5.73 -12.60
CA ARG A 99 -4.25 -6.32 -13.81
C ARG A 99 -5.76 -6.13 -13.88
N GLY A 100 -6.38 -5.57 -12.83
CA GLY A 100 -7.81 -5.30 -12.72
C GLY A 100 -8.62 -6.41 -12.05
N TYR A 101 -8.00 -7.52 -11.62
CA TYR A 101 -8.72 -8.62 -10.98
C TYR A 101 -9.01 -8.36 -9.51
N LEU A 102 -10.23 -8.77 -9.09
CA LEU A 102 -10.69 -8.62 -7.71
C LEU A 102 -10.40 -9.85 -6.85
N LEU A 103 -10.23 -9.62 -5.55
CA LEU A 103 -10.06 -10.64 -4.53
C LEU A 103 -11.31 -11.50 -4.35
N TYR A 104 -12.48 -10.88 -4.49
CA TYR A 104 -13.77 -11.48 -4.21
C TYR A 104 -14.82 -11.14 -5.29
N ARG A 105 -15.93 -11.85 -5.30
CA ARG A 105 -17.07 -11.55 -6.16
C ARG A 105 -17.71 -10.26 -5.72
N SER A 106 -17.66 -9.24 -6.58
CA SER A 106 -18.12 -7.91 -6.27
C SER A 106 -19.61 -7.70 -6.54
N ARG A 107 -20.22 -6.77 -5.81
CA ARG A 107 -21.57 -6.25 -6.09
C ARG A 107 -21.53 -4.96 -6.91
N VAL A 108 -20.35 -4.37 -7.07
CA VAL A 108 -20.16 -3.16 -7.88
C VAL A 108 -20.53 -3.48 -9.34
N PRO A 109 -21.51 -2.78 -9.94
CA PRO A 109 -22.00 -3.10 -11.27
C PRO A 109 -20.90 -3.13 -12.32
N LEU A 110 -20.02 -2.10 -12.33
CA LEU A 110 -18.91 -2.01 -13.29
C LEU A 110 -17.91 -3.16 -13.15
N ALA A 111 -17.64 -3.66 -11.94
CA ALA A 111 -16.77 -4.81 -11.73
C ALA A 111 -17.30 -6.06 -12.43
N ARG A 112 -18.60 -6.28 -12.38
CA ARG A 112 -19.27 -7.40 -13.07
C ARG A 112 -19.31 -7.21 -14.57
N GLU A 113 -19.61 -6.00 -15.03
CA GLU A 113 -19.65 -5.63 -16.45
C GLU A 113 -18.31 -5.94 -17.14
N ILE A 114 -17.20 -5.60 -16.50
CA ILE A 114 -15.86 -5.81 -17.06
C ILE A 114 -15.28 -7.20 -16.77
N GLY A 115 -15.95 -8.00 -15.93
CA GLY A 115 -15.48 -9.33 -15.54
C GLY A 115 -14.32 -9.34 -14.54
N ALA A 116 -14.13 -8.25 -13.78
CA ALA A 116 -13.04 -8.11 -12.80
C ALA A 116 -13.13 -9.14 -11.66
N ASP A 117 -14.33 -9.60 -11.34
CA ASP A 117 -14.64 -10.61 -10.33
C ASP A 117 -14.85 -12.02 -10.91
N ALA A 118 -14.43 -12.24 -12.16
CA ALA A 118 -14.47 -13.56 -12.79
C ALA A 118 -13.29 -14.44 -12.37
N GLN A 119 -13.42 -15.72 -12.64
CA GLN A 119 -12.30 -16.64 -12.50
C GLN A 119 -11.20 -16.30 -13.49
N ASN A 120 -9.96 -16.19 -13.00
CA ASN A 120 -8.79 -15.99 -13.83
C ASN A 120 -7.81 -17.15 -13.63
N SER A 121 -7.46 -17.85 -14.72
CA SER A 121 -6.66 -19.06 -14.67
C SER A 121 -7.27 -20.05 -13.65
N ASP A 122 -6.49 -20.49 -12.68
CA ASP A 122 -6.90 -21.45 -11.65
C ASP A 122 -7.43 -20.76 -10.38
N ILE A 123 -7.59 -19.43 -10.40
CA ILE A 123 -7.95 -18.66 -9.21
C ILE A 123 -9.40 -18.20 -9.28
N MET A 124 -10.21 -18.76 -8.39
CA MET A 124 -11.59 -18.36 -8.15
C MET A 124 -11.62 -17.23 -7.11
N PRO A 125 -12.23 -16.07 -7.39
CA PRO A 125 -12.48 -15.04 -6.39
C PRO A 125 -13.23 -15.59 -5.18
N MET A 126 -12.95 -15.02 -3.99
CA MET A 126 -13.64 -15.44 -2.77
C MET A 126 -15.13 -15.10 -2.83
N SER A 127 -15.97 -15.93 -2.21
CA SER A 127 -17.31 -15.51 -1.83
C SER A 127 -17.24 -14.50 -0.66
N HIS A 128 -18.27 -13.65 -0.52
CA HIS A 128 -18.38 -12.74 0.63
C HIS A 128 -18.33 -13.49 1.96
N LYS A 129 -18.96 -14.68 2.05
CA LYS A 129 -18.93 -15.52 3.26
C LYS A 129 -17.48 -15.89 3.63
N ARG A 130 -16.67 -16.30 2.65
CA ARG A 130 -15.27 -16.69 2.88
C ARG A 130 -14.42 -15.48 3.26
N LEU A 131 -14.59 -14.36 2.58
CA LEU A 131 -13.85 -13.13 2.91
C LEU A 131 -14.20 -12.64 4.32
N ARG A 132 -15.48 -12.58 4.69
CA ARG A 132 -15.91 -12.21 6.05
C ARG A 132 -15.30 -13.12 7.10
N ALA A 133 -15.31 -14.43 6.90
CA ALA A 133 -14.71 -15.39 7.82
C ALA A 133 -13.18 -15.15 7.98
N LEU A 134 -12.49 -14.78 6.89
CA LEU A 134 -11.07 -14.41 6.95
C LEU A 134 -10.86 -13.13 7.78
N LEU A 135 -11.64 -12.08 7.51
CA LEU A 135 -11.56 -10.81 8.24
C LEU A 135 -11.97 -10.98 9.71
N ASP A 136 -12.96 -11.84 10.01
CA ASP A 136 -13.33 -12.21 11.38
C ASP A 136 -12.19 -12.92 12.11
N THR A 137 -11.45 -13.78 11.41
CA THR A 137 -10.25 -14.43 11.97
C THR A 137 -9.17 -13.39 12.27
N MET A 138 -8.94 -12.43 11.36
CA MET A 138 -7.98 -11.34 11.61
C MET A 138 -8.38 -10.50 12.82
N ARG A 139 -9.67 -10.12 12.90
CA ARG A 139 -10.21 -9.35 14.03
C ARG A 139 -10.07 -10.10 15.37
N ALA A 140 -10.32 -11.40 15.40
CA ALA A 140 -10.17 -12.23 16.60
C ALA A 140 -8.73 -12.29 17.12
N HIS A 141 -7.76 -11.85 16.32
CA HIS A 141 -6.34 -11.80 16.67
C HIS A 141 -5.75 -10.38 16.64
N ASP A 142 -6.61 -9.34 16.66
CA ASP A 142 -6.22 -7.93 16.61
C ASP A 142 -5.32 -7.59 15.39
N ILE A 143 -5.53 -8.27 14.26
CA ILE A 143 -4.80 -8.01 13.02
C ILE A 143 -5.62 -7.03 12.17
N TYR A 144 -5.06 -5.85 11.92
CA TYR A 144 -5.68 -4.75 11.20
C TYR A 144 -5.73 -5.02 9.69
N PRO A 145 -6.93 -5.16 9.08
CA PRO A 145 -7.06 -5.45 7.66
C PRO A 145 -7.13 -4.17 6.83
N ILE A 146 -6.20 -4.01 5.88
CA ILE A 146 -6.13 -2.88 4.96
C ILE A 146 -6.50 -3.35 3.56
N ALA A 147 -7.47 -2.70 2.92
CA ALA A 147 -7.90 -2.98 1.54
C ALA A 147 -7.05 -2.18 0.55
N ARG A 148 -6.10 -2.82 -0.13
CA ARG A 148 -5.32 -2.16 -1.19
C ARG A 148 -6.05 -2.27 -2.53
N ILE A 149 -6.24 -1.12 -3.19
CA ILE A 149 -6.96 -0.98 -4.46
C ILE A 149 -6.09 -0.21 -5.44
N VAL A 150 -5.67 -0.86 -6.52
CA VAL A 150 -4.97 -0.22 -7.63
C VAL A 150 -5.94 0.64 -8.43
N VAL A 151 -5.63 1.92 -8.68
CA VAL A 151 -6.55 2.87 -9.31
C VAL A 151 -6.38 2.93 -10.82
N VAL A 152 -5.30 3.52 -11.29
CA VAL A 152 -5.14 3.89 -12.72
C VAL A 152 -4.59 2.75 -13.59
N LYS A 153 -3.79 1.86 -13.03
CA LYS A 153 -3.26 0.71 -13.77
C LYS A 153 -4.27 -0.45 -13.77
N ASP A 154 -5.22 -0.38 -14.66
CA ASP A 154 -6.27 -1.39 -14.83
C ASP A 154 -6.50 -1.68 -16.31
N PRO A 155 -5.71 -2.59 -16.89
CA PRO A 155 -5.84 -2.94 -18.30
C PRO A 155 -7.20 -3.55 -18.64
N MET A 156 -7.83 -4.25 -17.71
CA MET A 156 -9.14 -4.87 -17.93
C MET A 156 -10.23 -3.81 -18.11
N LEU A 157 -10.27 -2.79 -17.25
CA LEU A 157 -11.17 -1.66 -17.41
C LEU A 157 -10.83 -0.83 -18.63
N ALA A 158 -9.52 -0.61 -18.91
CA ALA A 158 -9.07 0.15 -20.06
C ALA A 158 -9.43 -0.52 -21.42
N ASP A 159 -9.44 -1.85 -21.47
CA ASP A 159 -9.86 -2.60 -22.67
C ASP A 159 -11.39 -2.55 -22.87
N ARG A 160 -12.18 -2.55 -21.80
CA ARG A 160 -13.66 -2.48 -21.83
C ARG A 160 -14.18 -1.07 -22.04
N LYS A 161 -13.55 -0.08 -21.40
CA LYS A 161 -13.87 1.34 -21.50
C LYS A 161 -12.75 2.07 -22.23
N ARG A 162 -12.56 1.74 -23.51
CA ARG A 162 -11.48 2.29 -24.33
C ARG A 162 -11.45 3.81 -24.35
N GLU A 163 -12.59 4.45 -24.21
CA GLU A 163 -12.73 5.91 -24.09
C GLU A 163 -12.10 6.46 -22.80
N TRP A 164 -11.91 5.64 -21.77
CA TRP A 164 -11.24 6.00 -20.51
C TRP A 164 -9.74 5.73 -20.52
N ALA A 165 -9.24 5.01 -21.52
CA ALA A 165 -7.81 4.72 -21.64
C ALA A 165 -7.03 5.96 -22.10
N ILE A 166 -5.78 6.08 -21.64
CA ILE A 166 -4.78 6.99 -22.22
C ILE A 166 -4.70 6.69 -23.73
N LYS A 167 -4.60 7.72 -24.54
CA LYS A 167 -4.57 7.59 -26.01
C LYS A 167 -3.14 7.67 -26.54
N ARG A 168 -2.89 7.01 -27.65
CA ARG A 168 -1.69 7.22 -28.46
C ARG A 168 -1.90 8.47 -29.33
N LYS A 169 -0.90 9.34 -29.41
CA LYS A 169 -0.98 10.58 -30.19
C LYS A 169 -1.16 10.34 -31.68
N SER A 170 -0.55 9.27 -32.21
CA SER A 170 -0.50 9.00 -33.65
C SER A 170 -1.84 8.59 -34.26
N ASP A 171 -2.65 7.83 -33.53
CA ASP A 171 -3.85 7.17 -34.09
C ASP A 171 -5.06 7.16 -33.11
N GLY A 172 -4.93 7.72 -31.92
CA GLY A 172 -6.02 7.75 -30.93
C GLY A 172 -6.38 6.39 -30.32
N THR A 173 -5.66 5.33 -30.64
CA THR A 173 -5.84 4.02 -30.01
C THR A 173 -5.35 4.05 -28.55
N PRO A 174 -5.69 3.07 -27.69
CA PRO A 174 -5.15 2.99 -26.35
C PRO A 174 -3.61 2.99 -26.37
N TRP A 175 -3.02 3.85 -25.54
CA TRP A 175 -1.58 3.85 -25.27
C TRP A 175 -1.22 2.61 -24.44
N LEU A 176 -0.10 1.97 -24.76
CA LEU A 176 0.37 0.75 -24.10
C LEU A 176 1.70 1.00 -23.38
N ASP A 177 1.82 0.42 -22.19
CA ASP A 177 3.06 0.39 -21.42
C ASP A 177 4.11 -0.57 -22.03
N LYS A 178 5.28 -0.69 -21.43
CA LYS A 178 6.35 -1.59 -21.88
C LYS A 178 5.97 -3.08 -21.91
N ASN A 179 4.91 -3.45 -21.20
CA ASN A 179 4.38 -4.82 -21.15
C ASN A 179 3.20 -5.00 -22.13
N GLY A 180 2.94 -4.02 -22.99
CA GLY A 180 1.84 -4.04 -23.94
C GLY A 180 0.46 -3.92 -23.31
N LYS A 181 0.35 -3.31 -22.10
CA LYS A 181 -0.91 -3.17 -21.37
C LYS A 181 -1.40 -1.72 -21.41
N PRO A 182 -2.71 -1.49 -21.66
CA PRO A 182 -3.28 -0.16 -21.61
C PRO A 182 -3.40 0.33 -20.17
N TRP A 183 -3.37 1.65 -20.00
CA TRP A 183 -3.61 2.35 -18.74
C TRP A 183 -4.81 3.27 -18.88
N LEU A 184 -5.48 3.51 -17.77
CA LEU A 184 -6.56 4.48 -17.67
C LEU A 184 -6.01 5.91 -17.59
N ASP A 185 -6.77 6.88 -18.12
CA ASP A 185 -6.43 8.28 -17.99
C ASP A 185 -6.82 8.78 -16.58
N PRO A 186 -5.87 9.27 -15.76
CA PRO A 186 -6.17 9.80 -14.42
C PRO A 186 -7.15 10.98 -14.40
N HIS A 187 -7.38 11.63 -15.54
CA HIS A 187 -8.38 12.71 -15.66
C HIS A 187 -9.83 12.18 -15.67
N GLN A 188 -10.04 10.89 -15.92
CA GLN A 188 -11.36 10.28 -15.99
C GLN A 188 -11.95 10.09 -14.59
N LYS A 189 -12.98 10.83 -14.26
CA LYS A 189 -13.68 10.71 -12.98
C LYS A 189 -14.19 9.29 -12.72
N GLY A 190 -14.72 8.61 -13.75
CA GLY A 190 -15.27 7.26 -13.64
C GLY A 190 -14.26 6.22 -13.17
N VAL A 191 -12.95 6.41 -13.43
CA VAL A 191 -11.87 5.54 -12.93
C VAL A 191 -11.78 5.61 -11.40
N TRP A 192 -11.85 6.82 -10.86
CA TRP A 192 -11.80 7.07 -9.42
C TRP A 192 -13.09 6.67 -8.72
N ASP A 193 -14.24 6.95 -9.35
CA ASP A 193 -15.54 6.50 -8.84
C ASP A 193 -15.60 4.98 -8.67
N TYR A 194 -15.09 4.23 -9.65
CA TYR A 194 -15.01 2.78 -9.58
C TYR A 194 -14.11 2.30 -8.42
N ALA A 195 -12.94 2.91 -8.24
CA ALA A 195 -12.06 2.57 -7.14
C ALA A 195 -12.69 2.86 -5.77
N VAL A 196 -13.42 3.99 -5.66
CA VAL A 196 -14.15 4.36 -4.43
C VAL A 196 -15.33 3.44 -4.17
N ASP A 197 -16.07 3.02 -5.20
CA ASP A 197 -17.17 2.05 -5.04
C ASP A 197 -16.66 0.69 -4.53
N LEU A 198 -15.51 0.23 -5.01
CA LEU A 198 -14.84 -0.97 -4.49
C LEU A 198 -14.37 -0.77 -3.04
N ALA A 199 -13.88 0.43 -2.71
CA ALA A 199 -13.47 0.77 -1.34
C ALA A 199 -14.65 0.73 -0.36
N ILE A 200 -15.79 1.31 -0.74
CA ILE A 200 -17.02 1.26 0.05
C ILE A 200 -17.46 -0.19 0.29
N GLU A 201 -17.45 -1.02 -0.77
CA GLU A 201 -17.78 -2.45 -0.63
C GLU A 201 -16.80 -3.19 0.28
N ALA A 202 -15.50 -2.92 0.19
CA ALA A 202 -14.48 -3.54 1.03
C ALA A 202 -14.70 -3.21 2.52
N VAL A 203 -15.00 -1.97 2.85
CA VAL A 203 -15.32 -1.55 4.23
C VAL A 203 -16.61 -2.21 4.73
N ASP A 204 -17.66 -2.31 3.91
CA ASP A 204 -18.88 -3.04 4.26
C ASP A 204 -18.62 -4.53 4.55
N LEU A 205 -17.59 -5.11 3.96
CA LEU A 205 -17.18 -6.49 4.18
C LEU A 205 -16.32 -6.67 5.42
N GLY A 206 -15.72 -5.60 6.00
CA GLY A 206 -14.99 -5.63 7.25
C GLY A 206 -13.53 -5.19 7.17
N PHE A 207 -13.07 -4.61 6.05
CA PHE A 207 -11.78 -3.92 6.02
C PHE A 207 -11.84 -2.64 6.85
N SER A 208 -10.79 -2.36 7.59
CA SER A 208 -10.72 -1.23 8.54
C SER A 208 -10.01 0.00 7.98
N GLU A 209 -9.37 -0.13 6.80
CA GLU A 209 -8.67 0.95 6.12
C GLU A 209 -8.72 0.72 4.61
N VAL A 210 -8.71 1.81 3.85
CA VAL A 210 -8.62 1.80 2.38
C VAL A 210 -7.30 2.40 1.96
N GLN A 211 -6.53 1.67 1.16
CA GLN A 211 -5.25 2.09 0.62
C GLN A 211 -5.30 2.11 -0.91
N PHE A 212 -5.15 3.30 -1.49
CA PHE A 212 -5.11 3.46 -2.95
C PHE A 212 -3.67 3.44 -3.45
N ASP A 213 -3.40 2.58 -4.43
CA ASP A 213 -2.14 2.55 -5.15
C ASP A 213 -2.33 2.91 -6.63
N TYR A 214 -1.22 3.20 -7.32
CA TYR A 214 -1.21 3.72 -8.69
C TYR A 214 -2.07 4.98 -8.84
N VAL A 215 -2.02 5.85 -7.84
CA VAL A 215 -2.60 7.20 -7.85
C VAL A 215 -1.64 8.17 -8.58
N ARG A 216 -1.39 7.88 -9.86
CA ARG A 216 -0.37 8.55 -10.66
C ARG A 216 -0.54 8.34 -12.16
N PHE A 217 0.12 9.16 -12.95
CA PHE A 217 0.35 8.91 -14.37
C PHE A 217 1.42 7.83 -14.58
N PRO A 218 1.52 7.22 -15.79
CA PRO A 218 2.59 6.29 -16.12
C PRO A 218 3.98 6.94 -15.96
N ASP A 219 4.95 6.14 -15.51
CA ASP A 219 6.34 6.55 -15.23
C ASP A 219 7.33 6.24 -16.35
N GLU A 220 6.90 5.62 -17.42
CA GLU A 220 7.72 5.23 -18.56
C GLU A 220 7.97 6.40 -19.51
N GLN A 221 8.80 7.36 -19.07
CA GLN A 221 8.99 8.67 -19.73
C GLN A 221 9.15 8.64 -21.26
N ARG A 222 9.84 7.62 -21.80
CA ARG A 222 10.03 7.48 -23.26
C ARG A 222 8.71 7.18 -23.96
N LEU A 223 7.94 6.22 -23.44
CA LEU A 223 6.65 5.81 -24.01
C LEU A 223 5.57 6.88 -23.78
N VAL A 224 5.59 7.54 -22.62
CA VAL A 224 4.61 8.61 -22.28
C VAL A 224 4.71 9.82 -23.22
N ARG A 225 5.82 10.02 -23.94
CA ARG A 225 5.90 11.05 -24.98
C ARG A 225 4.89 10.84 -26.12
N GLU A 226 4.53 9.59 -26.37
CA GLU A 226 3.50 9.20 -27.36
C GLU A 226 2.08 9.17 -26.77
N ALA A 227 1.93 9.44 -25.47
CA ALA A 227 0.63 9.46 -24.82
C ALA A 227 -0.08 10.81 -25.00
N ALA A 228 -1.36 10.76 -25.30
CA ALA A 228 -2.27 11.89 -25.31
C ALA A 228 -3.30 11.76 -24.19
N PHE A 229 -3.62 12.89 -23.57
CA PHE A 229 -4.58 13.01 -22.49
C PHE A 229 -5.67 14.02 -22.89
N PRO A 230 -6.71 13.59 -23.63
CA PRO A 230 -7.70 14.51 -24.20
C PRO A 230 -8.43 15.37 -23.15
N LEU A 231 -8.52 14.87 -21.93
CA LEU A 231 -9.19 15.59 -20.83
C LEU A 231 -8.26 16.49 -20.03
N ALA A 232 -6.98 16.61 -20.39
CA ALA A 232 -6.02 17.40 -19.61
C ALA A 232 -6.43 18.88 -19.51
N ALA A 233 -6.89 19.47 -20.61
CA ALA A 233 -7.36 20.88 -20.67
C ALA A 233 -6.36 21.88 -20.02
N GLY A 234 -5.05 21.64 -20.19
CA GLY A 234 -3.99 22.49 -19.63
C GLY A 234 -3.74 22.31 -18.12
N ARG A 235 -4.43 21.40 -17.43
CA ARG A 235 -4.23 21.16 -16.00
C ARG A 235 -2.90 20.46 -15.71
N PHE A 236 -2.23 20.86 -14.65
CA PHE A 236 -1.03 20.18 -14.17
C PHE A 236 -1.39 18.79 -13.60
N ARG A 237 -0.55 17.79 -13.85
CA ARG A 237 -0.79 16.41 -13.39
C ARG A 237 -0.91 16.32 -11.87
N ALA A 238 -0.10 17.06 -11.12
CA ALA A 238 -0.16 17.09 -9.66
C ALA A 238 -1.51 17.59 -9.14
N ASP A 239 -2.09 18.62 -9.78
CA ASP A 239 -3.37 19.18 -9.38
C ASP A 239 -4.52 18.22 -9.69
N VAL A 240 -4.38 17.47 -10.81
CA VAL A 240 -5.37 16.42 -11.16
C VAL A 240 -5.37 15.32 -10.10
N ILE A 241 -4.20 14.78 -9.74
CA ILE A 241 -4.11 13.74 -8.73
C ILE A 241 -4.63 14.24 -7.37
N ALA A 242 -4.18 15.42 -6.92
CA ALA A 242 -4.63 16.00 -5.65
C ALA A 242 -6.15 16.18 -5.60
N LYS A 243 -6.75 16.70 -6.69
CA LYS A 243 -8.21 16.86 -6.78
C LYS A 243 -8.94 15.54 -6.70
N GLN A 244 -8.50 14.53 -7.45
CA GLN A 244 -9.15 13.23 -7.47
C GLN A 244 -9.06 12.55 -6.08
N LEU A 245 -7.94 12.68 -5.39
CA LEU A 245 -7.78 12.19 -4.01
C LEU A 245 -8.72 12.93 -3.05
N ALA A 246 -8.84 14.26 -3.15
CA ALA A 246 -9.78 15.05 -2.36
C ALA A 246 -11.24 14.61 -2.58
N ASP A 247 -11.63 14.39 -3.84
CA ASP A 247 -12.97 13.91 -4.20
C ASP A 247 -13.22 12.49 -3.64
N ALA A 248 -12.23 11.59 -3.72
CA ALA A 248 -12.30 10.24 -3.14
C ALA A 248 -12.43 10.30 -1.61
N ARG A 249 -11.60 11.10 -0.93
CA ARG A 249 -11.65 11.29 0.52
C ARG A 249 -13.04 11.75 0.98
N LYS A 250 -13.61 12.76 0.32
CA LYS A 250 -14.95 13.26 0.63
C LYS A 250 -16.03 12.18 0.53
N ARG A 251 -15.91 11.25 -0.42
CA ARG A 251 -16.85 10.12 -0.57
C ARG A 251 -16.66 9.05 0.49
N LEU A 252 -15.43 8.84 0.98
CA LEU A 252 -15.10 7.82 1.98
C LEU A 252 -15.26 8.32 3.43
N GLU A 253 -15.21 9.65 3.66
CA GLU A 253 -15.36 10.26 4.98
C GLU A 253 -16.54 9.71 5.81
N PRO A 254 -17.76 9.50 5.25
CA PRO A 254 -18.89 8.95 6.02
C PRO A 254 -18.67 7.51 6.50
N LEU A 255 -17.65 6.82 5.99
CA LEU A 255 -17.32 5.46 6.43
C LEU A 255 -16.56 5.44 7.76
N GLY A 256 -15.91 6.53 8.14
CA GLY A 256 -15.15 6.65 9.38
C GLY A 256 -13.91 5.75 9.42
N VAL A 257 -13.35 5.40 8.25
CA VAL A 257 -12.11 4.61 8.10
C VAL A 257 -11.02 5.47 7.47
N PRO A 258 -9.74 5.26 7.80
CA PRO A 258 -8.64 5.96 7.14
C PRO A 258 -8.62 5.69 5.63
N MET A 259 -8.38 6.75 4.85
CA MET A 259 -8.00 6.69 3.44
C MET A 259 -6.50 6.95 3.32
N THR A 260 -5.77 6.00 2.77
CA THR A 260 -4.32 6.05 2.65
C THR A 260 -3.87 5.90 1.20
N ILE A 261 -2.68 6.36 0.87
CA ILE A 261 -2.18 6.35 -0.52
C ILE A 261 -0.72 5.89 -0.61
N ASP A 262 -0.44 5.06 -1.62
CA ASP A 262 0.91 4.66 -1.99
C ASP A 262 1.51 5.67 -2.96
N VAL A 263 2.72 6.10 -2.70
CA VAL A 263 3.46 7.03 -3.56
C VAL A 263 4.88 6.55 -3.80
N PHE A 264 5.52 6.99 -4.86
CA PHE A 264 6.92 6.68 -5.11
C PHE A 264 7.79 7.19 -3.96
N GLY A 265 8.76 6.39 -3.52
CA GLY A 265 9.67 6.78 -2.44
C GLY A 265 10.45 8.07 -2.74
N LEU A 266 10.80 8.30 -4.01
CA LEU A 266 11.52 9.50 -4.42
C LEU A 266 10.67 10.79 -4.30
N THR A 267 9.34 10.69 -4.20
CA THR A 267 8.47 11.86 -3.97
C THR A 267 8.80 12.62 -2.69
N THR A 268 9.37 11.92 -1.70
CA THR A 268 9.80 12.55 -0.44
C THR A 268 10.86 13.64 -0.65
N SER A 269 11.66 13.53 -1.71
CA SER A 269 12.84 14.35 -1.96
C SER A 269 12.79 15.15 -3.26
N ASP A 270 12.15 14.61 -4.31
CA ASP A 270 11.99 15.32 -5.58
C ASP A 270 10.93 16.41 -5.43
N THR A 271 11.31 17.65 -5.81
CA THR A 271 10.44 18.83 -5.69
C THR A 271 9.50 19.02 -6.88
N THR A 272 9.67 18.20 -7.93
CA THR A 272 8.78 18.16 -9.08
C THR A 272 7.65 17.13 -8.85
N ASP A 273 6.77 16.97 -9.82
CA ASP A 273 5.79 15.86 -9.83
C ASP A 273 6.34 14.61 -10.52
N MET A 274 7.64 14.57 -10.82
CA MET A 274 8.35 13.51 -11.57
C MET A 274 7.72 13.14 -12.92
N GLY A 275 6.85 14.00 -13.44
CA GLY A 275 6.05 13.73 -14.64
C GLY A 275 4.95 12.69 -14.43
N ILE A 276 4.69 12.27 -13.20
CA ILE A 276 3.67 11.28 -12.83
C ILE A 276 2.53 11.86 -12.00
N GLY A 277 2.55 13.16 -11.70
CA GLY A 277 1.53 13.83 -10.91
C GLY A 277 1.70 13.66 -9.39
N GLN A 278 2.80 13.09 -8.93
CA GLN A 278 3.06 12.92 -7.51
C GLN A 278 4.01 14.01 -6.99
N ARG A 279 3.48 15.19 -6.68
CA ARG A 279 4.19 16.27 -5.98
C ARG A 279 3.78 16.26 -4.52
N TRP A 280 4.76 16.16 -3.61
CA TRP A 280 4.54 15.97 -2.17
C TRP A 280 3.55 16.96 -1.57
N GLU A 281 3.77 18.25 -1.79
CA GLU A 281 2.96 19.33 -1.25
C GLU A 281 1.52 19.37 -1.78
N ALA A 282 1.27 18.74 -2.96
CA ALA A 282 -0.06 18.69 -3.56
C ALA A 282 -0.94 17.60 -2.94
N PHE A 283 -0.37 16.45 -2.57
CA PHE A 283 -1.15 15.32 -2.09
C PHE A 283 -1.08 15.07 -0.58
N ILE A 284 -0.05 15.59 0.14
CA ILE A 284 0.16 15.25 1.55
C ILE A 284 -1.01 15.63 2.47
N GLY A 285 -1.85 16.57 2.11
CA GLY A 285 -3.07 16.93 2.83
C GLY A 285 -4.33 16.23 2.32
N GLN A 286 -4.22 15.34 1.33
CA GLN A 286 -5.38 14.71 0.70
C GLN A 286 -5.68 13.29 1.19
N ALA A 287 -4.90 12.75 2.12
CA ALA A 287 -5.05 11.44 2.72
C ALA A 287 -4.82 11.50 4.23
N ASP A 288 -5.19 10.47 4.97
CA ASP A 288 -4.91 10.34 6.40
C ASP A 288 -3.48 9.82 6.64
N VAL A 289 -3.00 8.96 5.74
CA VAL A 289 -1.63 8.45 5.73
C VAL A 289 -1.10 8.43 4.30
N VAL A 290 0.15 8.85 4.13
CA VAL A 290 0.91 8.70 2.88
C VAL A 290 1.99 7.66 3.09
N LEU A 291 2.07 6.71 2.15
CA LEU A 291 2.96 5.55 2.24
C LEU A 291 4.00 5.60 1.11
N PRO A 292 5.16 6.26 1.34
CA PRO A 292 6.22 6.27 0.34
C PRO A 292 6.88 4.89 0.21
N MET A 293 6.99 4.40 -1.02
CA MET A 293 7.64 3.14 -1.39
C MET A 293 9.16 3.32 -1.41
N THR A 294 9.78 3.35 -0.23
CA THR A 294 11.20 3.67 -0.05
C THR A 294 12.10 2.44 -0.25
N TYR A 295 11.93 1.74 -1.36
CA TYR A 295 12.73 0.54 -1.67
C TYR A 295 14.13 0.92 -2.13
N PRO A 296 15.22 0.59 -1.38
CA PRO A 296 16.59 1.02 -1.73
C PRO A 296 17.04 0.58 -3.13
N SER A 297 16.56 -0.57 -3.63
CA SER A 297 16.86 -1.05 -4.97
C SER A 297 16.26 -0.20 -6.10
N HIS A 298 15.31 0.68 -5.80
CA HIS A 298 14.62 1.54 -6.78
C HIS A 298 15.24 2.94 -6.87
N TYR A 299 16.23 3.23 -6.06
CA TYR A 299 16.98 4.48 -6.14
C TYR A 299 18.18 4.33 -7.07
N ALA A 300 18.37 5.31 -7.94
CA ALA A 300 19.51 5.32 -8.85
C ALA A 300 20.85 5.43 -8.09
N LEU A 301 21.93 4.92 -8.69
CA LEU A 301 23.27 5.12 -8.16
C LEU A 301 23.53 6.61 -7.94
N GLY A 302 24.07 6.96 -6.79
CA GLY A 302 24.34 8.36 -6.39
C GLY A 302 23.15 9.10 -5.79
N SER A 303 21.95 8.51 -5.71
CA SER A 303 20.82 9.12 -4.98
C SER A 303 21.23 9.42 -3.55
N TYR A 304 20.83 10.58 -3.03
CA TYR A 304 21.23 11.08 -1.71
C TYR A 304 22.75 11.15 -1.49
N LYS A 305 23.54 11.24 -2.55
CA LYS A 305 25.03 11.11 -2.54
C LYS A 305 25.52 9.74 -2.05
N ILE A 306 24.66 8.72 -2.06
CA ILE A 306 24.96 7.34 -1.71
C ILE A 306 25.39 6.61 -2.98
N ALA A 307 26.66 6.18 -3.08
CA ALA A 307 27.19 5.53 -4.28
C ALA A 307 26.37 4.30 -4.71
N ARG A 308 25.92 3.48 -3.75
CA ARG A 308 25.12 2.27 -3.96
C ARG A 308 23.92 2.25 -3.02
N PRO A 309 22.79 2.87 -3.37
CA PRO A 309 21.62 2.91 -2.49
C PRO A 309 21.15 1.53 -2.03
N ASN A 310 21.04 0.56 -2.94
CA ASN A 310 20.63 -0.80 -2.59
C ASN A 310 21.51 -1.50 -1.54
N ALA A 311 22.79 -1.15 -1.44
CA ALA A 311 23.72 -1.68 -0.44
C ALA A 311 23.70 -0.89 0.89
N ASN A 312 23.02 0.25 0.94
CA ASN A 312 22.96 1.14 2.09
C ASN A 312 21.53 1.45 2.51
N PRO A 313 20.70 0.45 2.85
CA PRO A 313 19.28 0.63 3.10
C PRO A 313 18.97 1.63 4.23
N TYR A 314 19.75 1.61 5.32
CA TYR A 314 19.59 2.58 6.40
C TYR A 314 19.69 4.01 5.89
N ALA A 315 20.77 4.34 5.17
CA ALA A 315 21.03 5.71 4.72
C ALA A 315 19.96 6.22 3.72
N VAL A 316 19.41 5.33 2.88
CA VAL A 316 18.34 5.68 1.94
C VAL A 316 17.07 6.02 2.69
N ILE A 317 16.66 5.19 3.66
CA ILE A 317 15.44 5.40 4.45
C ILE A 317 15.58 6.65 5.32
N ASP A 318 16.73 6.82 5.98
CA ASP A 318 17.02 7.99 6.81
C ASP A 318 16.88 9.29 6.01
N ALA A 319 17.49 9.36 4.83
CA ALA A 319 17.40 10.54 3.97
C ALA A 319 15.95 10.79 3.48
N ALA A 320 15.25 9.74 3.03
CA ALA A 320 13.88 9.86 2.56
C ALA A 320 12.92 10.36 3.65
N LEU A 321 13.04 9.84 4.88
CA LEU A 321 12.17 10.24 5.99
C LEU A 321 12.49 11.65 6.52
N LYS A 322 13.76 12.04 6.55
CA LYS A 322 14.16 13.42 6.89
C LYS A 322 13.57 14.42 5.89
N ASP A 323 13.64 14.11 4.60
CA ASP A 323 13.06 14.96 3.56
C ASP A 323 11.53 15.00 3.65
N ALA A 324 10.86 13.86 3.85
CA ALA A 324 9.42 13.78 4.03
C ALA A 324 8.97 14.65 5.21
N LYS A 325 9.64 14.53 6.36
CA LYS A 325 9.36 15.34 7.55
C LYS A 325 9.52 16.83 7.26
N ARG A 326 10.68 17.24 6.75
CA ARG A 326 10.99 18.64 6.42
C ARG A 326 9.95 19.24 5.45
N ARG A 327 9.53 18.48 4.44
CA ARG A 327 8.58 18.95 3.42
C ARG A 327 7.13 18.94 3.89
N SER A 328 6.81 18.22 4.95
CA SER A 328 5.49 18.24 5.58
C SER A 328 5.37 19.32 6.66
N GLU A 329 6.49 19.84 7.16
CA GLU A 329 6.50 20.90 8.18
C GLU A 329 5.77 22.15 7.68
N GLY A 330 4.84 22.67 8.50
CA GLY A 330 4.06 23.86 8.18
C GLY A 330 2.89 23.63 7.23
N ILE A 331 2.67 22.42 6.72
CA ILE A 331 1.50 22.11 5.91
C ILE A 331 0.35 21.70 6.83
N ALA A 332 -0.68 22.54 6.89
CA ALA A 332 -1.87 22.22 7.69
C ALA A 332 -2.57 20.98 7.19
N GLY A 333 -2.89 20.05 8.10
CA GLY A 333 -3.53 18.79 7.74
C GLY A 333 -2.64 17.80 7.01
N ALA A 334 -1.30 17.97 7.06
CA ALA A 334 -0.38 16.98 6.50
C ALA A 334 -0.62 15.59 7.08
N ALA A 335 -0.71 14.60 6.21
CA ALA A 335 -0.91 13.20 6.55
C ALA A 335 0.24 12.64 7.39
N LYS A 336 -0.04 11.59 8.17
CA LYS A 336 1.03 10.75 8.74
C LYS A 336 1.82 10.09 7.61
N VAL A 337 3.11 9.85 7.84
CA VAL A 337 3.99 9.14 6.89
C VAL A 337 4.30 7.77 7.45
N ILE A 338 3.96 6.72 6.71
CA ILE A 338 4.31 5.33 7.04
C ILE A 338 5.03 4.73 5.84
N PRO A 339 6.34 4.46 5.91
CA PRO A 339 7.09 3.97 4.76
C PRO A 339 6.80 2.49 4.46
N TRP A 340 6.83 2.15 3.18
CA TRP A 340 7.03 0.80 2.72
C TRP A 340 8.51 0.47 2.70
N TYR A 341 8.87 -0.68 3.26
CA TYR A 341 10.24 -1.20 3.25
C TYR A 341 10.38 -2.44 2.37
N GLN A 342 11.55 -2.60 1.81
CA GLN A 342 11.91 -3.70 0.92
C GLN A 342 12.25 -4.97 1.70
N ASP A 343 11.50 -6.06 1.48
CA ASP A 343 11.86 -7.42 1.93
C ASP A 343 11.93 -8.38 0.74
N PHE A 344 12.70 -8.02 -0.26
CA PHE A 344 12.98 -8.82 -1.46
C PHE A 344 14.37 -8.46 -2.00
N THR A 345 14.93 -9.33 -2.82
CA THR A 345 16.23 -9.08 -3.48
C THR A 345 16.00 -8.62 -4.93
N LEU A 346 16.51 -7.45 -5.28
CA LEU A 346 16.61 -6.93 -6.63
C LEU A 346 18.02 -6.38 -6.84
N GLY A 347 18.86 -7.15 -7.53
CA GLY A 347 20.29 -6.86 -7.62
C GLY A 347 21.06 -7.06 -6.30
N PRO A 348 22.39 -6.93 -6.29
CA PRO A 348 23.21 -7.05 -5.10
C PRO A 348 23.06 -5.85 -4.15
N PRO A 349 23.18 -6.05 -2.82
CA PRO A 349 23.34 -7.33 -2.12
C PRO A 349 22.04 -8.14 -2.03
N ARG A 350 22.17 -9.43 -1.65
CA ARG A 350 21.00 -10.21 -1.24
C ARG A 350 20.42 -9.61 0.04
N TYR A 351 19.11 -9.37 0.03
CA TYR A 351 18.38 -8.88 1.19
C TYR A 351 18.06 -10.02 2.16
N GLY A 352 18.25 -9.74 3.43
CA GLY A 352 17.98 -10.65 4.54
C GLY A 352 17.78 -9.84 5.81
N VAL A 353 17.96 -10.47 6.97
CA VAL A 353 17.70 -9.88 8.29
C VAL A 353 18.36 -8.51 8.47
N ALA A 354 19.64 -8.40 8.13
CA ALA A 354 20.39 -7.16 8.32
C ALA A 354 19.82 -5.99 7.51
N GLN A 355 19.48 -6.23 6.23
CA GLN A 355 18.96 -5.18 5.33
C GLN A 355 17.54 -4.75 5.72
N VAL A 356 16.67 -5.71 6.11
CA VAL A 356 15.32 -5.41 6.58
C VAL A 356 15.37 -4.63 7.90
N ARG A 357 16.18 -5.09 8.86
CA ARG A 357 16.38 -4.40 10.16
C ARG A 357 16.95 -3.00 10.00
N ALA A 358 17.89 -2.79 9.08
CA ALA A 358 18.49 -1.49 8.84
C ALA A 358 17.44 -0.44 8.38
N GLN A 359 16.47 -0.85 7.55
CA GLN A 359 15.36 0.03 7.14
C GLN A 359 14.46 0.38 8.33
N MET A 360 14.08 -0.61 9.14
CA MET A 360 13.26 -0.38 10.33
C MET A 360 13.98 0.54 11.32
N GLN A 361 15.27 0.33 11.55
CA GLN A 361 16.07 1.14 12.46
C GLN A 361 16.11 2.61 12.01
N ALA A 362 16.32 2.86 10.71
CA ALA A 362 16.26 4.22 10.17
C ALA A 362 14.89 4.88 10.41
N GLY A 363 13.80 4.13 10.30
CA GLY A 363 12.46 4.60 10.67
C GLY A 363 12.38 5.00 12.14
N TYR A 364 12.83 4.13 13.03
CA TYR A 364 12.81 4.39 14.48
C TYR A 364 13.65 5.62 14.85
N ASP A 365 14.83 5.78 14.27
CA ASP A 365 15.73 6.91 14.52
C ASP A 365 15.15 8.25 14.01
N ASN A 366 14.24 8.19 13.03
CA ASN A 366 13.48 9.35 12.55
C ASN A 366 12.12 9.55 13.26
N GLY A 367 11.82 8.79 14.31
CA GLY A 367 10.56 8.88 15.05
C GLY A 367 9.37 8.30 14.31
N VAL A 368 9.59 7.43 13.32
CA VAL A 368 8.56 6.73 12.54
C VAL A 368 8.56 5.25 12.90
N PRO A 369 7.83 4.83 13.95
CA PRO A 369 7.83 3.44 14.43
C PRO A 369 6.93 2.52 13.59
N SER A 370 6.07 3.09 12.74
CA SER A 370 5.16 2.38 11.84
C SER A 370 5.84 2.11 10.50
N TRP A 371 5.55 0.93 9.93
CA TRP A 371 6.09 0.51 8.64
C TRP A 371 5.25 -0.60 8.02
N ILE A 372 5.42 -0.80 6.71
CA ILE A 372 4.88 -1.95 6.00
C ILE A 372 6.01 -2.59 5.20
N LEU A 373 6.15 -3.93 5.30
CA LEU A 373 7.07 -4.69 4.45
C LEU A 373 6.41 -5.06 3.14
N TRP A 374 7.11 -4.86 2.05
CA TRP A 374 6.68 -5.30 0.74
C TRP A 374 7.58 -6.41 0.18
N ASN A 375 6.92 -7.49 -0.22
CA ASN A 375 7.51 -8.57 -1.01
C ASN A 375 6.49 -8.99 -2.07
N PRO A 376 6.81 -8.97 -3.39
CA PRO A 376 5.87 -9.25 -4.46
C PRO A 376 5.26 -10.66 -4.38
N SER A 377 5.98 -11.60 -3.77
CA SER A 377 5.52 -12.97 -3.56
C SER A 377 4.88 -13.20 -2.18
N SER A 378 4.76 -12.15 -1.34
CA SER A 378 4.30 -12.23 0.05
C SER A 378 5.07 -13.28 0.86
N ASN A 379 6.41 -13.33 0.70
CA ASN A 379 7.34 -14.16 1.46
C ASN A 379 8.27 -13.24 2.28
N TYR A 380 8.30 -13.41 3.59
CA TYR A 380 8.96 -12.45 4.47
C TYR A 380 10.13 -13.06 5.24
N THR A 381 11.10 -12.22 5.55
CA THR A 381 12.26 -12.53 6.39
C THR A 381 11.83 -12.50 7.87
N VAL A 382 11.13 -13.55 8.31
CA VAL A 382 10.52 -13.62 9.67
C VAL A 382 11.54 -13.37 10.78
N ALA A 383 12.77 -13.83 10.62
CA ALA A 383 13.86 -13.59 11.59
C ALA A 383 14.23 -12.09 11.74
N ALA A 384 13.75 -11.22 10.84
CA ALA A 384 13.87 -9.77 11.00
C ALA A 384 12.78 -9.17 11.89
N LEU A 385 11.71 -9.87 12.21
CA LEU A 385 10.61 -9.40 13.04
C LEU A 385 10.90 -9.70 14.51
N ARG A 386 10.44 -8.82 15.40
CA ARG A 386 10.51 -9.06 16.86
C ARG A 386 9.37 -9.99 17.26
N GLU A 387 9.63 -10.89 18.18
CA GLU A 387 8.58 -11.71 18.78
C GLU A 387 7.59 -10.84 19.56
N LYS A 388 6.34 -11.23 19.54
CA LYS A 388 5.30 -10.60 20.36
C LYS A 388 5.53 -11.04 21.80
N ILE A 389 5.74 -10.07 22.70
CA ILE A 389 5.86 -10.35 24.13
C ILE A 389 4.46 -10.80 24.60
N SER A 390 4.35 -12.02 25.13
CA SER A 390 3.10 -12.50 25.70
C SER A 390 2.74 -11.68 26.95
N ALA A 391 1.45 -11.40 27.14
CA ALA A 391 0.99 -10.68 28.33
C ALA A 391 1.42 -11.37 29.65
N ASP A 392 1.58 -12.70 29.62
CA ASP A 392 2.05 -13.49 30.77
C ASP A 392 3.51 -13.25 31.12
N ALA A 393 4.33 -12.72 30.18
CA ALA A 393 5.72 -12.35 30.45
C ALA A 393 5.88 -10.97 31.09
N ILE A 394 4.80 -10.21 31.23
CA ILE A 394 4.76 -8.86 31.83
C ILE A 394 4.18 -8.92 33.26
N ALA A 395 3.71 -10.09 33.72
CA ALA A 395 3.31 -10.23 35.13
C ALA A 395 4.50 -9.82 36.02
N PRO A 396 4.34 -8.84 36.91
CA PRO A 396 5.40 -8.53 37.87
C PRO A 396 5.70 -9.79 38.64
N ALA A 397 6.97 -10.14 38.77
CA ALA A 397 7.38 -11.16 39.72
C ALA A 397 6.76 -10.79 41.07
N GLU A 398 5.86 -11.60 41.58
CA GLU A 398 5.32 -11.41 42.90
C GLU A 398 6.51 -11.29 43.85
N SER A 399 6.64 -10.13 44.43
CA SER A 399 7.61 -9.84 45.49
C SER A 399 7.26 -10.67 46.71
N THR A 400 7.72 -11.91 46.75
CA THR A 400 7.73 -12.70 47.96
C THR A 400 8.87 -12.21 48.88
N THR A 401 8.71 -11.00 49.40
CA THR A 401 9.44 -10.57 50.60
C THR A 401 8.54 -10.86 51.77
N ALA A 402 8.53 -12.12 52.21
CA ALA A 402 8.17 -12.43 53.56
C ALA A 402 9.31 -11.93 54.48
N LEU A 403 9.07 -10.85 55.16
CA LEU A 403 9.93 -10.39 56.27
C LEU A 403 9.91 -11.44 57.37
N PRO A 404 11.05 -11.96 57.84
CA PRO A 404 11.06 -12.76 59.06
C PRO A 404 10.78 -11.86 60.27
N ASN A 405 9.83 -12.30 61.07
CA ASN A 405 9.42 -11.75 62.35
C ASN A 405 10.66 -11.65 63.27
N GLN A 406 11.08 -10.47 63.64
CA GLN A 406 12.05 -10.26 64.69
C GLN A 406 11.33 -10.31 66.03
N ASP A 407 11.52 -11.42 66.75
CA ASP A 407 11.22 -11.47 68.19
C ASP A 407 12.49 -11.13 68.98
N SER A 408 12.23 -10.41 69.99
CA SER A 408 13.11 -9.62 70.83
C SER A 408 14.12 -10.40 71.67
N THR A 409 15.13 -9.63 72.09
CA THR A 409 16.02 -9.73 73.26
C THR A 409 17.35 -10.45 73.17
N LYS A 410 18.41 -9.65 73.16
CA LYS A 410 19.44 -9.52 74.19
C LYS A 410 20.59 -8.59 73.75
N ALA A 411 20.74 -7.56 74.55
CA ALA A 411 21.90 -6.69 74.56
C ALA A 411 23.22 -7.45 74.91
N SER A 412 24.28 -7.25 74.22
CA SER A 412 25.65 -7.50 74.66
C SER A 412 26.60 -6.41 74.12
N ALA A 413 27.44 -5.97 75.06
CA ALA A 413 28.31 -4.80 75.01
C ALA A 413 29.39 -4.84 73.86
N PRO A 414 29.92 -3.69 73.48
CA PRO A 414 30.95 -3.61 72.45
C PRO A 414 32.36 -4.00 72.96
N PRO A 415 33.21 -4.55 72.11
CA PRO A 415 34.58 -4.88 72.42
C PRO A 415 35.49 -3.63 72.47
N PRO A 416 36.61 -3.71 73.21
CA PRO A 416 37.51 -2.57 73.38
C PRO A 416 38.46 -2.36 72.17
N PRO A 417 39.06 -1.14 72.03
CA PRO A 417 39.92 -0.81 70.94
C PRO A 417 41.33 -1.47 71.05
N PRO A 418 42.03 -1.65 69.90
CA PRO A 418 43.35 -2.22 69.90
C PRO A 418 44.45 -1.24 70.38
N PRO A 419 45.57 -1.76 70.92
CA PRO A 419 46.63 -0.91 71.45
C PRO A 419 47.52 -0.32 70.32
N ARG A 420 48.19 0.76 70.68
CA ARG A 420 49.05 1.61 69.80
C ARG A 420 50.29 0.86 69.29
#